data_29751d986a1c589aca83c0715fe0dad5
#
_entry.id   29751d986a1c589aca83c0715fe0dad5
#
_cell.length_a   1.000
_cell.length_b   1.000
_cell.length_c   1.000
_cell.angle_alpha   90.00
_cell.angle_beta   90.00
_cell.angle_gamma   90.00
#
_symmetry.space_group_name_H-M   'P 1'
#
loop_
_entity.id
_entity.type
_entity.pdbx_description
1 polymer ?
#
loop_
_entity_poly.entity_id
_entity_poly.type
_entity_poly.pdbx_seq_one_letter_code
_entity_poly.pdbx_strand_id
1 'polypeptide(L)'
;MSDVDVKEVVREKYAEAARRVATEGKTSCCGPAEPETGSGCCCGDSSSSATDLRDPVTRDLYAEAEKNELPADALAASLGCGNPTALAELSPGEDVLDLGSGGGIDVLLSARRVAPGGTAYGLDMTDEMLLLARRNQREAGVTNARFLKGEIEAVPLPDATVDVIISNCVINLSVDKASVLREAFRVLRPGGRFAVSDIVLRGDLPEGIQKSLELWAGCVAGALQESEYRRLLAEAGFENIDIEPTRVYTADDSRDFLGEAGIEEADLQAAEGRIMAAFIRARKPA
;
A
#
# COMPACT_ATOMS: atom_id res chain seq x y z
N MET A 1 2.26 -0.65 -24.45
CA MET A 1 1.99 0.48 -23.53
C MET A 1 3.32 1.17 -23.26
N SER A 2 3.35 2.50 -23.20
CA SER A 2 4.57 3.19 -22.80
C SER A 2 4.65 3.22 -21.24
N ASP A 3 5.87 3.22 -20.69
CA ASP A 3 6.10 3.28 -19.24
C ASP A 3 5.49 4.55 -18.61
N VAL A 4 5.42 5.62 -19.38
CA VAL A 4 4.80 6.89 -18.98
C VAL A 4 3.28 6.75 -18.80
N ASP A 5 2.62 5.96 -19.66
CA ASP A 5 1.17 5.76 -19.59
C ASP A 5 0.77 5.00 -18.32
N VAL A 6 1.52 3.96 -17.93
CA VAL A 6 1.25 3.15 -16.73
C VAL A 6 1.37 4.00 -15.47
N LYS A 7 2.45 4.77 -15.35
CA LYS A 7 2.71 5.62 -14.19
C LYS A 7 1.64 6.69 -13.99
N GLU A 8 1.18 7.30 -15.09
CA GLU A 8 0.12 8.32 -15.05
C GLU A 8 -1.22 7.71 -14.61
N VAL A 9 -1.58 6.53 -15.14
CA VAL A 9 -2.81 5.81 -14.73
C VAL A 9 -2.77 5.47 -13.25
N VAL A 10 -1.65 4.96 -12.75
CA VAL A 10 -1.47 4.68 -11.32
C VAL A 10 -1.63 5.95 -10.50
N ARG A 11 -0.94 7.03 -10.88
CA ARG A 11 -0.99 8.31 -10.16
C ARG A 11 -2.41 8.85 -10.05
N GLU A 12 -3.17 8.86 -11.17
CA GLU A 12 -4.54 9.39 -11.17
C GLU A 12 -5.49 8.53 -10.35
N LYS A 13 -5.39 7.19 -10.43
CA LYS A 13 -6.20 6.27 -9.61
C LYS A 13 -6.03 6.54 -8.12
N TYR A 14 -4.79 6.68 -7.66
CA TYR A 14 -4.50 6.94 -6.25
C TYR A 14 -4.87 8.37 -5.82
N ALA A 15 -4.69 9.37 -6.70
CA ALA A 15 -5.15 10.73 -6.45
C ALA A 15 -6.69 10.80 -6.31
N GLU A 16 -7.42 10.07 -7.16
CA GLU A 16 -8.89 9.98 -7.07
C GLU A 16 -9.32 9.31 -5.76
N ALA A 17 -8.66 8.22 -5.35
CA ALA A 17 -8.95 7.55 -4.09
C ALA A 17 -8.77 8.50 -2.89
N ALA A 18 -7.67 9.28 -2.86
CA ALA A 18 -7.42 10.27 -1.81
C ALA A 18 -8.49 11.38 -1.81
N ARG A 19 -8.88 11.90 -2.99
CA ARG A 19 -9.93 12.92 -3.11
C ARG A 19 -11.27 12.41 -2.62
N ARG A 20 -11.64 11.16 -2.91
CA ARG A 20 -12.88 10.51 -2.48
C ARG A 20 -12.96 10.45 -0.95
N VAL A 21 -11.93 9.92 -0.29
CA VAL A 21 -11.85 9.88 1.18
C VAL A 21 -11.93 11.29 1.80
N ALA A 22 -11.29 12.29 1.19
CA ALA A 22 -11.32 13.66 1.68
C ALA A 22 -12.70 14.35 1.57
N THR A 23 -13.56 13.89 0.65
CA THR A 23 -14.92 14.45 0.44
C THR A 23 -15.97 13.74 1.27
N GLU A 24 -15.93 12.44 1.42
CA GLU A 24 -16.90 11.64 2.18
C GLU A 24 -16.83 11.90 3.69
N GLY A 25 -15.66 12.24 4.24
CA GLY A 25 -15.50 12.68 5.62
C GLY A 25 -16.14 14.04 5.95
N LYS A 26 -16.69 14.76 4.97
CA LYS A 26 -17.32 16.08 5.13
C LYS A 26 -18.84 16.11 5.09
N THR A 27 -19.54 15.00 4.98
CA THR A 27 -20.99 14.94 5.10
C THR A 27 -21.40 15.08 6.57
N SER A 28 -21.14 16.27 7.15
CA SER A 28 -21.80 16.74 8.37
C SER A 28 -23.23 17.06 8.01
N CYS A 29 -24.18 16.31 8.53
CA CYS A 29 -25.61 16.55 8.44
C CYS A 29 -26.06 17.76 9.28
N CYS A 30 -25.40 18.93 9.19
CA CYS A 30 -25.86 20.18 9.79
C CYS A 30 -25.41 21.36 8.90
N GLY A 31 -26.21 21.64 7.87
CA GLY A 31 -26.24 22.97 7.26
C GLY A 31 -26.86 23.99 8.24
N PRO A 32 -26.54 25.31 8.11
CA PRO A 32 -27.14 26.32 8.98
C PRO A 32 -28.67 26.30 8.81
N ALA A 33 -29.38 26.06 9.91
CA ALA A 33 -30.82 26.04 9.98
C ALA A 33 -31.38 27.47 9.71
N GLU A 34 -32.12 27.63 8.65
CA GLU A 34 -33.13 28.68 8.55
C GLU A 34 -34.39 28.26 9.34
N PRO A 35 -35.06 29.16 10.07
CA PRO A 35 -36.19 28.81 10.91
C PRO A 35 -37.48 28.87 10.12
N GLU A 36 -37.94 27.75 9.57
CA GLU A 36 -39.36 27.64 9.14
C GLU A 36 -39.92 26.25 9.50
N THR A 37 -40.82 26.27 10.43
CA THR A 37 -41.99 25.41 10.73
C THR A 37 -42.00 23.93 10.30
N GLY A 38 -41.89 23.06 11.30
CA GLY A 38 -42.80 21.90 11.43
C GLY A 38 -42.49 20.64 10.64
N SER A 39 -42.24 19.62 11.41
CA SER A 39 -42.51 18.20 11.14
C SER A 39 -41.27 17.31 10.93
N GLY A 40 -41.04 16.44 11.91
CA GLY A 40 -40.56 15.08 11.71
C GLY A 40 -39.08 14.91 11.31
N CYS A 41 -38.15 14.92 12.28
CA CYS A 41 -36.89 14.21 12.14
C CYS A 41 -37.18 12.71 12.06
N CYS A 42 -37.27 12.17 10.85
CA CYS A 42 -37.14 10.73 10.62
C CYS A 42 -35.65 10.38 10.66
N CYS A 43 -35.12 10.07 11.86
CA CYS A 43 -33.92 9.24 11.98
C CYS A 43 -34.35 7.82 11.59
N GLY A 44 -34.46 7.58 10.27
CA GLY A 44 -34.46 6.24 9.70
C GLY A 44 -33.05 5.70 9.78
N ASP A 45 -32.87 4.60 10.47
CA ASP A 45 -31.71 3.73 10.38
C ASP A 45 -31.46 3.34 8.92
N SER A 46 -30.77 4.18 8.20
CA SER A 46 -30.11 3.81 6.96
C SER A 46 -28.64 3.61 7.32
N SER A 47 -28.37 2.47 7.95
CA SER A 47 -27.05 1.87 7.97
C SER A 47 -26.69 1.38 6.57
N SER A 48 -26.68 2.26 5.57
CA SER A 48 -25.88 2.07 4.37
C SER A 48 -24.47 2.51 4.73
N SER A 49 -23.80 1.56 5.36
CA SER A 49 -22.39 1.63 5.70
C SER A 49 -21.59 2.04 4.48
N ALA A 50 -20.78 3.08 4.64
CA ALA A 50 -19.67 3.45 3.74
C ALA A 50 -18.56 2.37 3.71
N THR A 51 -18.95 1.10 3.78
CA THR A 51 -18.08 -0.07 3.97
C THR A 51 -18.08 -1.01 2.79
N ASP A 52 -18.65 -0.61 1.65
CA ASP A 52 -18.81 -1.54 0.51
C ASP A 52 -17.75 -1.36 -0.60
N LEU A 53 -16.61 -0.72 -0.29
CA LEU A 53 -15.40 -0.75 -1.11
C LEU A 53 -14.35 -1.68 -0.48
N ARG A 54 -14.76 -2.86 -0.04
CA ARG A 54 -13.85 -3.86 0.48
C ARG A 54 -13.32 -4.71 -0.67
N ASP A 55 -12.27 -4.21 -1.30
CA ASP A 55 -11.38 -5.05 -2.08
C ASP A 55 -11.04 -6.31 -1.25
N PRO A 56 -11.29 -7.52 -1.75
CA PRO A 56 -10.98 -8.77 -1.05
C PRO A 56 -9.51 -8.87 -0.63
N VAL A 57 -8.62 -8.12 -1.30
CA VAL A 57 -7.18 -8.08 -1.01
C VAL A 57 -6.89 -7.29 0.27
N THR A 58 -7.66 -6.23 0.55
CA THR A 58 -7.40 -5.31 1.67
C THR A 58 -8.18 -5.63 2.94
N ARG A 59 -9.07 -6.64 2.90
CA ARG A 59 -9.89 -7.04 4.05
C ARG A 59 -9.02 -7.62 5.17
N ASP A 60 -9.25 -7.14 6.40
CA ASP A 60 -8.70 -7.70 7.65
C ASP A 60 -7.16 -7.65 7.83
N LEU A 61 -6.50 -6.68 7.17
CA LEU A 61 -5.03 -6.54 7.22
C LEU A 61 -4.49 -6.07 8.58
N TYR A 62 -5.27 -5.30 9.34
CA TYR A 62 -4.84 -4.70 10.59
C TYR A 62 -5.64 -5.24 11.76
N ALA A 63 -4.97 -5.51 12.89
CA ALA A 63 -5.63 -5.95 14.11
C ALA A 63 -6.60 -4.87 14.64
N GLU A 64 -7.67 -5.28 15.34
CA GLU A 64 -8.64 -4.37 15.96
C GLU A 64 -7.97 -3.30 16.85
N ALA A 65 -6.91 -3.68 17.57
CA ALA A 65 -6.14 -2.75 18.39
C ALA A 65 -5.45 -1.66 17.55
N GLU A 66 -4.90 -2.03 16.39
CA GLU A 66 -4.24 -1.10 15.46
C GLU A 66 -5.25 -0.17 14.79
N LYS A 67 -6.44 -0.70 14.43
CA LYS A 67 -7.53 0.09 13.85
C LYS A 67 -8.04 1.17 14.80
N ASN A 68 -8.13 0.87 16.09
CA ASN A 68 -8.58 1.81 17.12
C ASN A 68 -7.58 2.96 17.40
N GLU A 69 -6.34 2.79 17.01
CA GLU A 69 -5.29 3.78 17.20
C GLU A 69 -5.13 4.76 16.02
N LEU A 70 -5.83 4.53 14.91
CA LEU A 70 -5.64 5.26 13.66
C LEU A 70 -6.89 6.05 13.27
N PRO A 71 -6.72 7.20 12.58
CA PRO A 71 -7.84 7.89 11.97
C PRO A 71 -8.57 6.99 10.96
N ALA A 72 -9.91 7.04 10.96
CA ALA A 72 -10.75 6.26 10.05
C ALA A 72 -10.40 6.49 8.56
N ASP A 73 -10.03 7.72 8.21
CA ASP A 73 -9.64 8.11 6.86
C ASP A 73 -8.32 7.46 6.41
N ALA A 74 -7.40 7.19 7.36
CA ALA A 74 -6.18 6.45 7.05
C ALA A 74 -6.51 4.99 6.68
N LEU A 75 -7.42 4.36 7.41
CA LEU A 75 -7.90 3.00 7.12
C LEU A 75 -8.64 2.93 5.79
N ALA A 76 -9.52 3.90 5.50
CA ALA A 76 -10.30 3.96 4.27
C ALA A 76 -9.43 4.17 3.01
N ALA A 77 -8.26 4.80 3.15
CA ALA A 77 -7.31 5.01 2.05
C ALA A 77 -6.29 3.88 1.88
N SER A 78 -6.36 2.81 2.70
CA SER A 78 -5.45 1.67 2.59
C SER A 78 -5.85 0.77 1.42
N LEU A 79 -4.94 0.58 0.47
CA LEU A 79 -5.08 -0.28 -0.70
C LEU A 79 -4.01 -1.39 -0.71
N GLY A 80 -3.45 -1.73 0.45
CA GLY A 80 -2.39 -2.73 0.59
C GLY A 80 -2.89 -4.17 0.62
N CYS A 81 -1.98 -5.12 0.50
CA CYS A 81 -2.24 -6.56 0.52
C CYS A 81 -1.68 -7.28 1.77
N GLY A 82 -1.14 -6.55 2.75
CA GLY A 82 -0.56 -7.09 3.96
C GLY A 82 -0.39 -6.06 5.07
N ASN A 83 0.20 -6.48 6.19
CA ASN A 83 0.61 -5.61 7.29
C ASN A 83 2.14 -5.65 7.45
N PRO A 84 2.89 -4.86 6.65
CA PRO A 84 4.35 -4.88 6.69
C PRO A 84 4.91 -4.41 8.03
N THR A 85 4.19 -3.55 8.76
CA THR A 85 4.65 -3.03 10.05
C THR A 85 4.64 -4.08 11.14
N ALA A 86 3.67 -5.02 11.12
CA ALA A 86 3.64 -6.15 12.05
C ALA A 86 4.75 -7.15 11.74
N LEU A 87 5.06 -7.35 10.45
CA LEU A 87 6.02 -8.34 9.97
C LEU A 87 7.47 -7.82 10.00
N ALA A 88 7.68 -6.51 10.01
CA ALA A 88 9.01 -5.90 10.02
C ALA A 88 9.72 -5.94 11.38
N GLU A 89 9.01 -6.30 12.47
CA GLU A 89 9.57 -6.38 13.83
C GLU A 89 10.31 -5.08 14.24
N LEU A 90 9.63 -3.93 14.10
CA LEU A 90 10.22 -2.61 14.36
C LEU A 90 10.59 -2.44 15.84
N SER A 91 11.73 -1.81 16.09
CA SER A 91 12.27 -1.54 17.42
C SER A 91 12.41 -0.03 17.69
N PRO A 92 12.27 0.40 18.97
CA PRO A 92 12.51 1.80 19.34
C PRO A 92 13.90 2.29 18.91
N GLY A 93 13.94 3.49 18.36
CA GLY A 93 15.16 4.13 17.85
C GLY A 93 15.50 3.84 16.38
N GLU A 94 14.79 2.94 15.71
CA GLU A 94 15.00 2.69 14.28
C GLU A 94 14.38 3.78 13.39
N ASP A 95 15.07 4.11 12.30
CA ASP A 95 14.52 4.94 11.23
C ASP A 95 13.91 4.03 10.15
N VAL A 96 12.65 4.26 9.81
CA VAL A 96 11.86 3.44 8.86
C VAL A 96 11.47 4.25 7.65
N LEU A 97 11.53 3.66 6.46
CA LEU A 97 10.99 4.25 5.23
C LEU A 97 9.88 3.35 4.67
N ASP A 98 8.71 3.94 4.45
CA ASP A 98 7.58 3.33 3.74
C ASP A 98 7.57 3.83 2.28
N LEU A 99 7.72 2.90 1.34
CA LEU A 99 7.69 3.17 -0.10
C LEU A 99 6.24 3.12 -0.61
N GLY A 100 5.72 4.28 -1.04
CA GLY A 100 4.33 4.44 -1.45
C GLY A 100 3.37 4.49 -0.28
N SER A 101 3.61 5.44 0.61
CA SER A 101 2.94 5.52 1.92
C SER A 101 1.45 5.85 1.88
N GLY A 102 0.91 6.28 0.72
CA GLY A 102 -0.49 6.64 0.57
C GLY A 102 -0.99 7.58 1.65
N GLY A 103 -2.13 7.26 2.28
CA GLY A 103 -2.73 8.01 3.40
C GLY A 103 -1.94 7.94 4.72
N GLY A 104 -0.79 7.25 4.75
CA GLY A 104 0.17 7.25 5.85
C GLY A 104 -0.08 6.23 6.96
N ILE A 105 -0.93 5.22 6.77
CA ILE A 105 -1.29 4.26 7.80
C ILE A 105 -0.07 3.52 8.36
N ASP A 106 0.74 2.93 7.47
CA ASP A 106 1.92 2.14 7.86
C ASP A 106 3.03 3.04 8.45
N VAL A 107 3.12 4.31 8.00
CA VAL A 107 4.03 5.31 8.58
C VAL A 107 3.64 5.67 10.02
N LEU A 108 2.34 5.89 10.28
CA LEU A 108 1.86 6.26 11.62
C LEU A 108 2.02 5.10 12.60
N LEU A 109 1.75 3.87 12.18
CA LEU A 109 2.00 2.67 12.98
C LEU A 109 3.50 2.50 13.26
N SER A 110 4.34 2.64 12.23
CA SER A 110 5.80 2.57 12.36
C SER A 110 6.33 3.63 13.31
N ALA A 111 5.88 4.89 13.18
CA ALA A 111 6.30 5.99 14.04
C ALA A 111 6.05 5.71 15.52
N ARG A 112 4.93 5.10 15.87
CA ARG A 112 4.62 4.70 17.25
C ARG A 112 5.54 3.59 17.74
N ARG A 113 5.81 2.58 16.88
CA ARG A 113 6.66 1.43 17.25
C ARG A 113 8.13 1.79 17.42
N VAL A 114 8.64 2.75 16.64
CA VAL A 114 10.03 3.19 16.71
C VAL A 114 10.27 4.30 17.74
N ALA A 115 9.25 4.82 18.39
CA ALA A 115 9.38 5.75 19.49
C ALA A 115 9.87 5.03 20.77
N PRO A 116 10.70 5.71 21.62
CA PRO A 116 11.34 6.99 21.37
C PRO A 116 12.59 6.87 20.48
N GLY A 117 12.94 7.95 19.81
CA GLY A 117 14.24 8.13 19.15
C GLY A 117 14.26 7.80 17.66
N GLY A 118 13.34 6.98 17.14
CA GLY A 118 13.22 6.65 15.72
C GLY A 118 12.31 7.60 14.96
N THR A 119 12.50 7.66 13.64
CA THR A 119 11.69 8.43 12.69
C THR A 119 11.06 7.51 11.65
N ALA A 120 9.78 7.70 11.34
CA ALA A 120 9.14 7.04 10.21
C ALA A 120 8.99 8.00 9.03
N TYR A 121 9.56 7.65 7.89
CA TYR A 121 9.44 8.39 6.64
C TYR A 121 8.38 7.73 5.76
N GLY A 122 7.50 8.52 5.16
CA GLY A 122 6.56 8.07 4.13
C GLY A 122 6.88 8.73 2.80
N LEU A 123 7.11 7.96 1.76
CA LEU A 123 7.36 8.45 0.41
C LEU A 123 6.13 8.19 -0.46
N ASP A 124 5.63 9.23 -1.12
CA ASP A 124 4.56 9.09 -2.13
C ASP A 124 4.75 10.07 -3.28
N MET A 125 4.34 9.67 -4.48
CA MET A 125 4.41 10.52 -5.67
C MET A 125 3.18 11.43 -5.83
N THR A 126 2.12 11.22 -5.05
CA THR A 126 0.81 11.85 -5.19
C THR A 126 0.62 12.94 -4.15
N ASP A 127 0.37 14.18 -4.58
CA ASP A 127 0.17 15.30 -3.65
C ASP A 127 -1.06 15.12 -2.78
N GLU A 128 -2.15 14.58 -3.33
CA GLU A 128 -3.41 14.32 -2.63
C GLU A 128 -3.21 13.31 -1.49
N MET A 129 -2.44 12.22 -1.73
CA MET A 129 -2.11 11.25 -0.69
C MET A 129 -1.25 11.88 0.41
N LEU A 130 -0.25 12.67 0.06
CA LEU A 130 0.59 13.37 1.04
C LEU A 130 -0.20 14.39 1.88
N LEU A 131 -1.18 15.06 1.28
CA LEU A 131 -2.08 15.96 2.02
C LEU A 131 -2.93 15.19 3.02
N LEU A 132 -3.49 14.06 2.60
CA LEU A 132 -4.26 13.14 3.45
C LEU A 132 -3.38 12.60 4.60
N ALA A 133 -2.19 12.09 4.28
CA ALA A 133 -1.25 11.56 5.25
C ALA A 133 -0.85 12.58 6.34
N ARG A 134 -0.58 13.83 5.94
CA ARG A 134 -0.29 14.92 6.89
C ARG A 134 -1.50 15.32 7.74
N ARG A 135 -2.73 15.20 7.22
CA ARG A 135 -3.94 15.38 8.01
C ARG A 135 -4.05 14.27 9.06
N ASN A 136 -3.94 13.01 8.63
CA ASN A 136 -4.00 11.84 9.50
C ASN A 136 -2.92 11.87 10.58
N GLN A 137 -1.71 12.34 10.25
CA GLN A 137 -0.62 12.55 11.21
C GLN A 137 -1.02 13.51 12.34
N ARG A 138 -1.62 14.66 11.97
CA ARG A 138 -2.07 15.65 12.97
C ARG A 138 -3.18 15.09 13.86
N GLU A 139 -4.14 14.39 13.28
CA GLU A 139 -5.26 13.77 14.00
C GLU A 139 -4.77 12.66 14.95
N ALA A 140 -3.79 11.86 14.52
CA ALA A 140 -3.17 10.82 15.34
C ALA A 140 -2.19 11.34 16.41
N GLY A 141 -1.86 12.65 16.39
CA GLY A 141 -0.89 13.26 17.32
C GLY A 141 0.54 12.74 17.18
N VAL A 142 0.91 12.17 16.03
CA VAL A 142 2.23 11.59 15.78
C VAL A 142 3.22 12.68 15.37
N THR A 143 4.35 12.81 16.08
CA THR A 143 5.33 13.88 15.86
C THR A 143 6.62 13.44 15.16
N ASN A 144 6.91 12.14 15.15
CA ASN A 144 8.11 11.54 14.57
C ASN A 144 7.87 10.88 13.20
N ALA A 145 6.80 11.27 12.49
CA ALA A 145 6.57 10.91 11.09
C ALA A 145 6.94 12.07 10.16
N ARG A 146 7.50 11.77 8.98
CA ARG A 146 7.89 12.74 7.94
C ARG A 146 7.43 12.24 6.58
N PHE A 147 6.64 13.05 5.85
CA PHE A 147 6.14 12.72 4.52
C PHE A 147 6.92 13.46 3.43
N LEU A 148 7.47 12.71 2.50
CA LEU A 148 8.32 13.13 1.39
C LEU A 148 7.57 12.93 0.07
N LYS A 149 7.66 13.93 -0.81
CA LYS A 149 7.21 13.79 -2.20
C LYS A 149 8.36 13.25 -3.04
N GLY A 150 8.12 12.19 -3.79
CA GLY A 150 9.11 11.60 -4.69
C GLY A 150 8.62 10.28 -5.27
N GLU A 151 9.46 9.70 -6.10
CA GLU A 151 9.22 8.43 -6.77
C GLU A 151 10.06 7.35 -6.09
N ILE A 152 9.54 6.12 -6.06
CA ILE A 152 10.23 4.99 -5.41
C ILE A 152 11.48 4.56 -6.18
N GLU A 153 11.58 4.91 -7.46
CA GLU A 153 12.76 4.72 -8.32
C GLU A 153 13.88 5.75 -8.08
N ALA A 154 13.59 6.84 -7.33
CA ALA A 154 14.52 7.93 -7.03
C ALA A 154 14.22 8.53 -5.65
N VAL A 155 14.53 7.79 -4.59
CA VAL A 155 14.22 8.14 -3.21
C VAL A 155 14.95 9.40 -2.76
N PRO A 156 14.26 10.48 -2.30
CA PRO A 156 14.87 11.75 -1.93
C PRO A 156 15.52 11.72 -0.52
N LEU A 157 16.24 10.66 -0.23
CA LEU A 157 17.03 10.49 0.99
C LEU A 157 18.49 10.17 0.64
N PRO A 158 19.45 10.59 1.48
CA PRO A 158 20.85 10.20 1.32
C PRO A 158 21.06 8.69 1.44
N ASP A 159 22.24 8.20 1.03
CA ASP A 159 22.66 6.83 1.24
C ASP A 159 22.68 6.49 2.74
N ALA A 160 22.41 5.24 3.08
CA ALA A 160 22.51 4.72 4.43
C ALA A 160 21.78 5.57 5.50
N THR A 161 20.54 5.98 5.20
CA THR A 161 19.73 6.86 6.06
C THR A 161 18.82 6.07 6.99
N VAL A 162 18.26 4.94 6.55
CA VAL A 162 17.23 4.21 7.29
C VAL A 162 17.68 2.79 7.67
N ASP A 163 17.10 2.26 8.75
CA ASP A 163 17.39 0.92 9.26
C ASP A 163 16.45 -0.12 8.63
N VAL A 164 15.23 0.31 8.30
CA VAL A 164 14.17 -0.56 7.78
C VAL A 164 13.48 0.09 6.61
N ILE A 165 13.22 -0.69 5.57
CA ILE A 165 12.28 -0.34 4.50
C ILE A 165 11.07 -1.25 4.62
N ILE A 166 9.90 -0.64 4.57
CA ILE A 166 8.60 -1.30 4.41
C ILE A 166 7.93 -0.85 3.12
N SER A 167 6.99 -1.61 2.63
CA SER A 167 6.08 -1.25 1.53
C SER A 167 4.87 -2.17 1.52
N ASN A 168 3.74 -1.70 1.02
CA ASN A 168 2.50 -2.46 0.96
C ASN A 168 1.87 -2.38 -0.43
N CYS A 169 2.11 -3.39 -1.28
CA CYS A 169 1.59 -3.51 -2.64
C CYS A 169 1.95 -2.36 -3.59
N VAL A 170 3.13 -1.77 -3.47
CA VAL A 170 3.53 -0.61 -4.29
C VAL A 170 4.62 -0.94 -5.30
N ILE A 171 5.57 -1.83 -4.97
CA ILE A 171 6.71 -2.11 -5.85
C ILE A 171 6.25 -2.64 -7.21
N ASN A 172 5.18 -3.43 -7.23
CA ASN A 172 4.59 -3.96 -8.46
C ASN A 172 4.02 -2.88 -9.38
N LEU A 173 3.68 -1.70 -8.88
CA LEU A 173 3.18 -0.58 -9.67
C LEU A 173 4.27 0.10 -10.50
N SER A 174 5.53 -0.02 -10.09
CA SER A 174 6.66 0.50 -10.85
C SER A 174 6.92 -0.32 -12.12
N VAL A 175 7.24 0.34 -13.20
CA VAL A 175 7.71 -0.28 -14.45
C VAL A 175 9.20 -0.63 -14.40
N ASP A 176 9.99 0.05 -13.54
CA ASP A 176 11.41 -0.22 -13.30
C ASP A 176 11.68 -0.68 -11.86
N LYS A 177 11.26 -1.90 -11.56
CA LYS A 177 11.43 -2.52 -10.25
C LYS A 177 12.89 -2.71 -9.85
N ALA A 178 13.79 -2.89 -10.85
CA ALA A 178 15.22 -2.97 -10.59
C ALA A 178 15.78 -1.67 -10.02
N SER A 179 15.34 -0.50 -10.52
CA SER A 179 15.69 0.80 -9.94
C SER A 179 15.12 0.97 -8.54
N VAL A 180 13.89 0.56 -8.29
CA VAL A 180 13.28 0.60 -6.93
C VAL A 180 14.13 -0.18 -5.94
N LEU A 181 14.52 -1.40 -6.26
CA LEU A 181 15.30 -2.25 -5.35
C LEU A 181 16.74 -1.73 -5.16
N ARG A 182 17.35 -1.12 -6.18
CA ARG A 182 18.66 -0.44 -6.04
C ARG A 182 18.55 0.79 -5.12
N GLU A 183 17.50 1.59 -5.25
CA GLU A 183 17.26 2.74 -4.37
C GLU A 183 16.97 2.30 -2.93
N ALA A 184 16.16 1.26 -2.74
CA ALA A 184 15.95 0.65 -1.44
C ALA A 184 17.27 0.20 -0.80
N PHE A 185 18.12 -0.48 -1.57
CA PHE A 185 19.45 -0.89 -1.11
C PHE A 185 20.33 0.33 -0.77
N ARG A 186 20.32 1.38 -1.60
CA ARG A 186 21.13 2.58 -1.39
C ARG A 186 20.80 3.27 -0.08
N VAL A 187 19.52 3.50 0.21
CA VAL A 187 19.10 4.27 1.39
C VAL A 187 19.14 3.47 2.69
N LEU A 188 19.16 2.13 2.63
CA LEU A 188 19.36 1.29 3.81
C LEU A 188 20.78 1.43 4.36
N ARG A 189 20.89 1.47 5.68
CA ARG A 189 22.17 1.33 6.40
C ARG A 189 22.74 -0.09 6.20
N PRO A 190 24.06 -0.29 6.27
CA PRO A 190 24.64 -1.64 6.41
C PRO A 190 23.97 -2.41 7.55
N GLY A 191 23.62 -3.66 7.33
CA GLY A 191 22.85 -4.49 8.26
C GLY A 191 21.34 -4.20 8.28
N GLY A 192 20.88 -3.18 7.59
CA GLY A 192 19.46 -2.81 7.49
C GLY A 192 18.61 -3.87 6.79
N ARG A 193 17.31 -3.83 7.01
CA ARG A 193 16.37 -4.84 6.52
C ARG A 193 15.29 -4.26 5.59
N PHE A 194 14.98 -5.04 4.58
CA PHE A 194 13.88 -4.85 3.65
C PHE A 194 12.76 -5.80 4.04
N ALA A 195 11.54 -5.29 4.26
CA ALA A 195 10.42 -6.05 4.81
C ALA A 195 9.10 -5.55 4.20
N VAL A 196 8.69 -6.13 3.08
CA VAL A 196 7.54 -5.63 2.30
C VAL A 196 6.48 -6.70 2.10
N SER A 197 5.22 -6.27 1.99
CA SER A 197 4.11 -7.09 1.53
C SER A 197 3.79 -6.75 0.08
N ASP A 198 3.74 -7.75 -0.79
CA ASP A 198 3.43 -7.53 -2.21
C ASP A 198 2.73 -8.75 -2.82
N ILE A 199 2.10 -8.56 -3.98
CA ILE A 199 1.59 -9.67 -4.78
C ILE A 199 2.76 -10.31 -5.52
N VAL A 200 2.83 -11.63 -5.47
CA VAL A 200 3.87 -12.43 -6.11
C VAL A 200 3.23 -13.55 -6.93
N LEU A 201 3.84 -13.92 -8.04
CA LEU A 201 3.34 -14.95 -8.94
C LEU A 201 4.11 -16.25 -8.83
N ARG A 202 3.39 -17.37 -8.97
CA ARG A 202 3.95 -18.70 -9.20
C ARG A 202 3.59 -19.17 -10.60
N GLY A 203 4.51 -18.98 -11.54
CA GLY A 203 4.29 -19.27 -12.96
C GLY A 203 3.65 -18.11 -13.72
N ASP A 204 3.46 -18.30 -15.02
CA ASP A 204 3.00 -17.26 -15.92
C ASP A 204 1.47 -17.06 -15.80
N LEU A 205 1.05 -15.80 -15.78
CA LEU A 205 -0.36 -15.44 -15.91
C LEU A 205 -0.78 -15.45 -17.40
N PRO A 206 -2.07 -15.69 -17.68
CA PRO A 206 -2.65 -15.51 -19.01
C PRO A 206 -2.37 -14.11 -19.56
N GLU A 207 -2.19 -14.03 -20.89
CA GLU A 207 -1.82 -12.79 -21.58
C GLU A 207 -2.88 -11.68 -21.42
N GLY A 208 -4.17 -12.07 -21.30
CA GLY A 208 -5.27 -11.12 -21.04
C GLY A 208 -5.11 -10.41 -19.69
N ILE A 209 -4.69 -11.12 -18.64
CA ILE A 209 -4.43 -10.55 -17.33
C ILE A 209 -3.19 -9.64 -17.35
N GLN A 210 -2.09 -10.09 -17.97
CA GLN A 210 -0.85 -9.33 -18.04
C GLN A 210 -0.97 -7.98 -18.77
N LYS A 211 -1.88 -7.87 -19.76
CA LYS A 211 -2.06 -6.66 -20.58
C LYS A 211 -3.06 -5.66 -20.02
N SER A 212 -3.78 -5.99 -18.95
CA SER A 212 -4.79 -5.11 -18.37
C SER A 212 -4.16 -3.97 -17.58
N LEU A 213 -4.40 -2.72 -17.99
CA LEU A 213 -3.97 -1.52 -17.23
C LEU A 213 -4.67 -1.39 -15.89
N GLU A 214 -5.93 -1.79 -15.82
CA GLU A 214 -6.73 -1.76 -14.60
C GLU A 214 -6.16 -2.72 -13.56
N LEU A 215 -5.80 -3.93 -13.99
CA LEU A 215 -5.14 -4.92 -13.14
C LEU A 215 -3.71 -4.51 -12.78
N TRP A 216 -3.01 -3.78 -13.65
CA TRP A 216 -1.71 -3.21 -13.30
C TRP A 216 -1.84 -2.22 -12.15
N ALA A 217 -2.77 -1.27 -12.24
CA ALA A 217 -3.06 -0.32 -11.18
C ALA A 217 -3.61 -0.98 -9.89
N GLY A 218 -4.06 -2.24 -9.97
CA GLY A 218 -4.41 -3.13 -8.85
C GLY A 218 -3.29 -4.05 -8.38
N CYS A 219 -2.02 -3.82 -8.80
CA CYS A 219 -0.80 -4.58 -8.44
C CYS A 219 -0.69 -6.00 -9.02
N VAL A 220 -1.67 -6.52 -9.74
CA VAL A 220 -1.66 -7.91 -10.23
C VAL A 220 -0.90 -8.06 -11.56
N ALA A 221 -1.22 -7.25 -12.57
CA ALA A 221 -0.59 -7.36 -13.88
C ALA A 221 0.91 -7.02 -13.85
N GLY A 222 1.33 -6.16 -12.90
CA GLY A 222 2.73 -5.82 -12.67
C GLY A 222 3.47 -6.74 -11.70
N ALA A 223 2.80 -7.75 -11.13
CA ALA A 223 3.40 -8.62 -10.13
C ALA A 223 4.57 -9.44 -10.70
N LEU A 224 5.64 -9.53 -9.89
CA LEU A 224 6.82 -10.33 -10.24
C LEU A 224 6.58 -11.81 -9.92
N GLN A 225 7.18 -12.67 -10.73
CA GLN A 225 7.36 -14.07 -10.34
C GLN A 225 8.31 -14.18 -9.14
N GLU A 226 8.08 -15.14 -8.26
CA GLU A 226 8.91 -15.36 -7.05
C GLU A 226 10.40 -15.45 -7.40
N SER A 227 10.76 -16.18 -8.46
CA SER A 227 12.14 -16.35 -8.93
C SER A 227 12.75 -15.02 -9.40
N GLU A 228 11.97 -14.20 -10.09
CA GLU A 228 12.41 -12.90 -10.59
C GLU A 228 12.59 -11.89 -9.45
N TYR A 229 11.68 -11.88 -8.47
CA TYR A 229 11.82 -11.04 -7.28
C TYR A 229 13.12 -11.35 -6.52
N ARG A 230 13.40 -12.66 -6.31
CA ARG A 230 14.66 -13.12 -5.69
C ARG A 230 15.88 -12.69 -6.50
N ARG A 231 15.83 -12.81 -7.83
CA ARG A 231 16.93 -12.42 -8.73
C ARG A 231 17.21 -10.92 -8.63
N LEU A 232 16.19 -10.07 -8.73
CA LEU A 232 16.33 -8.62 -8.66
C LEU A 232 16.84 -8.13 -7.31
N LEU A 233 16.39 -8.73 -6.20
CA LEU A 233 16.92 -8.43 -4.86
C LEU A 233 18.39 -8.80 -4.75
N ALA A 234 18.79 -9.97 -5.24
CA ALA A 234 20.20 -10.41 -5.22
C ALA A 234 21.09 -9.50 -6.10
N GLU A 235 20.61 -9.10 -7.28
CA GLU A 235 21.32 -8.16 -8.17
C GLU A 235 21.46 -6.76 -7.57
N ALA A 236 20.50 -6.31 -6.75
CA ALA A 236 20.63 -5.07 -6.00
C ALA A 236 21.62 -5.16 -4.83
N GLY A 237 22.07 -6.37 -4.46
CA GLY A 237 23.06 -6.61 -3.40
C GLY A 237 22.48 -7.15 -2.08
N PHE A 238 21.17 -7.44 -2.02
CA PHE A 238 20.56 -8.01 -0.84
C PHE A 238 20.94 -9.47 -0.62
N GLU A 239 21.01 -9.85 0.66
CA GLU A 239 21.22 -11.20 1.13
C GLU A 239 20.06 -11.68 2.02
N ASN A 240 20.07 -12.98 2.39
CA ASN A 240 19.04 -13.60 3.24
C ASN A 240 17.62 -13.36 2.73
N ILE A 241 17.45 -13.53 1.41
CA ILE A 241 16.18 -13.28 0.73
C ILE A 241 15.19 -14.40 1.05
N ASP A 242 14.08 -14.04 1.67
CA ASP A 242 12.96 -14.92 2.01
C ASP A 242 11.66 -14.37 1.43
N ILE A 243 10.84 -15.23 0.85
CA ILE A 243 9.51 -14.91 0.32
C ILE A 243 8.53 -15.90 0.91
N GLU A 244 7.71 -15.42 1.84
CA GLU A 244 6.75 -16.22 2.59
C GLU A 244 5.33 -15.88 2.12
N PRO A 245 4.60 -16.84 1.49
CA PRO A 245 3.21 -16.63 1.14
C PRO A 245 2.35 -16.41 2.38
N THR A 246 1.61 -15.30 2.41
CA THR A 246 0.66 -15.00 3.49
C THR A 246 -0.77 -15.37 3.10
N ARG A 247 -1.09 -15.32 1.80
CA ARG A 247 -2.37 -15.76 1.23
C ARG A 247 -2.16 -16.23 -0.21
N VAL A 248 -2.76 -17.35 -0.58
CA VAL A 248 -2.85 -17.82 -1.97
C VAL A 248 -4.28 -17.61 -2.42
N TYR A 249 -4.47 -16.91 -3.55
CA TYR A 249 -5.79 -16.61 -4.08
C TYR A 249 -6.33 -17.77 -4.90
N THR A 250 -7.58 -18.13 -4.62
CA THR A 250 -8.34 -19.15 -5.38
C THR A 250 -8.97 -18.52 -6.63
N ALA A 251 -9.57 -19.36 -7.49
CA ALA A 251 -10.34 -18.87 -8.64
C ALA A 251 -11.54 -18.02 -8.18
N ASP A 252 -12.18 -18.37 -7.06
CA ASP A 252 -13.30 -17.60 -6.50
C ASP A 252 -12.85 -16.25 -5.97
N ASP A 253 -11.75 -16.18 -5.20
CA ASP A 253 -11.15 -14.90 -4.79
C ASP A 253 -10.80 -14.06 -6.02
N SER A 254 -10.23 -14.68 -7.05
CA SER A 254 -9.83 -13.98 -8.28
C SER A 254 -11.02 -13.45 -9.07
N ARG A 255 -12.17 -14.16 -9.05
CA ARG A 255 -13.39 -13.73 -9.74
C ARG A 255 -13.94 -12.43 -9.17
N ASP A 256 -13.83 -12.22 -7.86
CA ASP A 256 -14.34 -11.04 -7.18
C ASP A 256 -13.61 -9.75 -7.63
N PHE A 257 -12.30 -9.82 -7.90
CA PHE A 257 -11.52 -8.62 -8.27
C PHE A 257 -11.06 -8.59 -9.74
N LEU A 258 -10.91 -9.75 -10.42
CA LEU A 258 -10.55 -9.79 -11.85
C LEU A 258 -11.79 -9.79 -12.76
N GLY A 259 -12.95 -10.26 -12.28
CA GLY A 259 -14.19 -10.33 -13.05
C GLY A 259 -14.70 -8.94 -13.44
N GLU A 260 -14.51 -7.93 -12.63
CA GLU A 260 -14.86 -6.53 -12.94
C GLU A 260 -13.99 -5.95 -14.08
N ALA A 261 -12.78 -6.46 -14.26
CA ALA A 261 -11.88 -6.06 -15.35
C ALA A 261 -12.17 -6.73 -16.70
N GLY A 262 -13.27 -7.49 -16.81
CA GLY A 262 -13.68 -8.15 -18.05
C GLY A 262 -12.79 -9.31 -18.50
N ILE A 263 -12.13 -9.98 -17.56
CA ILE A 263 -11.27 -11.15 -17.81
C ILE A 263 -12.16 -12.39 -18.07
N GLU A 264 -11.79 -13.21 -19.06
CA GLU A 264 -12.51 -14.43 -19.40
C GLU A 264 -12.37 -15.49 -18.31
N GLU A 265 -13.44 -16.30 -18.07
CA GLU A 265 -13.47 -17.36 -17.06
C GLU A 265 -12.32 -18.38 -17.25
N ALA A 266 -11.92 -18.67 -18.50
CA ALA A 266 -10.80 -19.55 -18.79
C ALA A 266 -9.47 -19.00 -18.27
N ASP A 267 -9.26 -17.68 -18.33
CA ASP A 267 -8.07 -16.98 -17.84
C ASP A 267 -8.08 -16.94 -16.31
N LEU A 268 -9.24 -16.76 -15.67
CA LEU A 268 -9.40 -16.86 -14.21
C LEU A 268 -9.01 -18.25 -13.68
N GLN A 269 -9.51 -19.31 -14.32
CA GLN A 269 -9.17 -20.69 -13.97
C GLN A 269 -7.68 -20.99 -14.18
N ALA A 270 -7.09 -20.47 -15.26
CA ALA A 270 -5.66 -20.63 -15.52
C ALA A 270 -4.78 -19.86 -14.54
N ALA A 271 -5.29 -18.82 -13.88
CA ALA A 271 -4.59 -18.05 -12.85
C ALA A 271 -4.73 -18.65 -11.44
N GLU A 272 -5.58 -19.66 -11.25
CA GLU A 272 -5.85 -20.27 -9.95
C GLU A 272 -4.56 -20.73 -9.24
N GLY A 273 -4.38 -20.30 -7.99
CA GLY A 273 -3.22 -20.65 -7.16
C GLY A 273 -1.89 -20.07 -7.64
N ARG A 274 -1.90 -19.26 -8.71
CA ARG A 274 -0.69 -18.59 -9.23
C ARG A 274 -0.48 -17.19 -8.67
N ILE A 275 -1.50 -16.59 -8.10
CA ILE A 275 -1.45 -15.26 -7.49
C ILE A 275 -1.42 -15.44 -5.98
N MET A 276 -0.48 -14.81 -5.31
CA MET A 276 -0.38 -14.86 -3.86
C MET A 276 0.03 -13.51 -3.30
N ALA A 277 -0.49 -13.14 -2.13
CA ALA A 277 0.13 -12.14 -1.29
C ALA A 277 1.29 -12.80 -0.56
N ALA A 278 2.42 -12.12 -0.49
CA ALA A 278 3.61 -12.63 0.15
C ALA A 278 4.31 -11.55 0.98
N PHE A 279 4.97 -11.98 2.04
CA PHE A 279 5.90 -11.16 2.78
C PHE A 279 7.32 -11.42 2.29
N ILE A 280 7.99 -10.39 1.81
CA ILE A 280 9.32 -10.44 1.23
C ILE A 280 10.30 -9.82 2.21
N ARG A 281 11.28 -10.58 2.64
CA ARG A 281 12.35 -10.17 3.56
C ARG A 281 13.70 -10.26 2.88
N ALA A 282 14.57 -9.28 3.13
CA ALA A 282 15.96 -9.32 2.72
C ALA A 282 16.82 -8.42 3.62
N ARG A 283 18.13 -8.56 3.60
CA ARG A 283 19.06 -7.74 4.38
C ARG A 283 20.14 -7.14 3.50
N LYS A 284 20.48 -5.89 3.80
CA LYS A 284 21.72 -5.30 3.29
C LYS A 284 22.90 -5.86 4.11
N PRO A 285 23.97 -6.35 3.50
CA PRO A 285 25.18 -6.77 4.21
C PRO A 285 25.70 -5.70 5.16
N ALA A 286 26.41 -6.13 6.25
CA ALA A 286 26.98 -5.24 7.25
C ALA A 286 28.24 -4.51 6.76
#